data_4ddfae445c880c01a27da5320da9ec0c
#
_entry.id   4ddfae445c880c01a27da5320da9ec0c
#
_cell.length_a   1.000
_cell.length_b   1.000
_cell.length_c   1.000
_cell.angle_alpha   90.00
_cell.angle_beta   90.00
_cell.angle_gamma   90.00
#
_symmetry.space_group_name_H-M   'P 1'
#
loop_
_entity.id
_entity.type
_entity.pdbx_description
1 polymer ?
#
loop_
_entity_poly.entity_id
_entity_poly.type
_entity_poly.pdbx_seq_one_letter_code
_entity_poly.pdbx_strand_id
1 'polypeptide(L)'
;MASNRIHRINDEIQRELADQLRNLKDPRVSGTGMVSITRVDTTNDLRYARVYVSVLNKDQEKDVLKGLKSASGFLRRELGHALQLRYTPELQFIGDDSIQHGAHILELLRQEEEKDAARGPGPEEE
;
A
#
# COMPACT_ATOMS: atom_id res chain seq x y z
N MET A 1 -20.75 13.44 2.80
CA MET A 1 -19.52 13.71 2.05
C MET A 1 -19.04 12.48 1.33
N ALA A 2 -18.63 12.67 0.09
CA ALA A 2 -18.10 11.56 -0.69
C ALA A 2 -16.89 10.92 -0.01
N SER A 3 -16.10 11.75 0.69
CA SER A 3 -14.89 11.25 1.35
C SER A 3 -15.20 10.21 2.42
N ASN A 4 -16.28 10.37 3.19
CA ASN A 4 -16.62 9.39 4.21
C ASN A 4 -16.99 8.04 3.60
N ARG A 5 -17.70 8.08 2.50
CA ARG A 5 -18.08 6.86 1.81
C ARG A 5 -16.84 6.16 1.24
N ILE A 6 -15.94 6.93 0.66
CA ILE A 6 -14.70 6.38 0.10
C ILE A 6 -13.85 5.77 1.20
N HIS A 7 -13.73 6.44 2.35
CA HIS A 7 -12.96 5.89 3.46
C HIS A 7 -13.53 4.56 3.95
N ARG A 8 -14.85 4.47 4.03
CA ARG A 8 -15.48 3.23 4.46
C ARG A 8 -15.19 2.11 3.46
N ILE A 9 -15.30 2.41 2.17
CA ILE A 9 -15.01 1.44 1.13
C ILE A 9 -13.55 1.00 1.20
N ASN A 10 -12.63 1.95 1.39
CA ASN A 10 -11.22 1.64 1.52
C ASN A 10 -10.96 0.69 2.69
N ASP A 11 -11.59 0.95 3.82
CA ASP A 11 -11.43 0.10 5.01
C ASP A 11 -11.96 -1.31 4.75
N GLU A 12 -13.12 -1.40 4.11
CA GLU A 12 -13.71 -2.71 3.82
C GLU A 12 -12.86 -3.49 2.84
N ILE A 13 -12.36 -2.81 1.81
CA ILE A 13 -11.50 -3.46 0.83
C ILE A 13 -10.22 -3.94 1.50
N GLN A 14 -9.61 -3.11 2.33
CA GLN A 14 -8.37 -3.47 3.00
C GLN A 14 -8.56 -4.71 3.87
N ARG A 15 -9.63 -4.74 4.65
CA ARG A 15 -9.91 -5.87 5.54
C ARG A 15 -10.15 -7.15 4.76
N GLU A 16 -10.94 -7.05 3.70
CA GLU A 16 -11.28 -8.23 2.93
C GLU A 16 -10.06 -8.76 2.17
N LEU A 17 -9.27 -7.87 1.57
CA LEU A 17 -8.08 -8.30 0.86
C LEU A 17 -7.05 -8.90 1.79
N ALA A 18 -6.89 -8.34 2.98
CA ALA A 18 -5.98 -8.91 3.96
C ALA A 18 -6.37 -10.35 4.29
N ASP A 19 -7.66 -10.60 4.39
CA ASP A 19 -8.15 -11.96 4.65
C ASP A 19 -7.89 -12.86 3.45
N GLN A 20 -8.14 -12.36 2.24
CA GLN A 20 -7.92 -13.15 1.04
C GLN A 20 -6.46 -13.51 0.84
N LEU A 21 -5.55 -12.58 1.17
CA LEU A 21 -4.12 -12.84 1.01
C LEU A 21 -3.64 -13.97 1.91
N ARG A 22 -4.23 -14.10 3.09
CA ARG A 22 -3.86 -15.22 3.98
C ARG A 22 -4.21 -16.56 3.38
N ASN A 23 -5.21 -16.60 2.51
CA ASN A 23 -5.66 -17.83 1.88
C ASN A 23 -5.15 -18.01 0.45
N LEU A 24 -4.36 -17.06 -0.03
CA LEU A 24 -3.84 -17.12 -1.39
C LEU A 24 -2.71 -18.15 -1.47
N LYS A 25 -2.79 -19.03 -2.47
CA LYS A 25 -1.84 -20.14 -2.58
C LYS A 25 -0.75 -19.91 -3.61
N ASP A 26 -0.45 -18.66 -3.91
CA ASP A 26 0.66 -18.35 -4.80
C ASP A 26 1.96 -18.30 -4.01
N PRO A 27 2.95 -19.16 -4.34
CA PRO A 27 4.19 -19.18 -3.56
C PRO A 27 4.93 -17.84 -3.54
N ARG A 28 4.75 -17.02 -4.57
CA ARG A 28 5.39 -15.70 -4.59
C ARG A 28 4.84 -14.80 -3.51
N VAL A 29 3.63 -15.06 -3.03
CA VAL A 29 3.01 -14.28 -1.98
C VAL A 29 3.07 -15.02 -0.66
N SER A 30 2.59 -16.26 -0.62
CA SER A 30 2.47 -17.01 0.63
C SER A 30 3.80 -17.51 1.15
N GLY A 31 4.78 -17.70 0.27
CA GLY A 31 6.08 -18.23 0.65
C GLY A 31 7.06 -17.20 1.18
N THR A 32 6.69 -15.93 1.21
CA THR A 32 7.61 -14.86 1.59
C THR A 32 7.52 -14.47 3.06
N GLY A 33 6.59 -15.05 3.80
CA GLY A 33 6.40 -14.71 5.20
C GLY A 33 5.44 -13.57 5.38
N MET A 34 5.95 -12.36 5.63
CA MET A 34 5.09 -11.25 6.00
C MET A 34 4.80 -10.31 4.85
N VAL A 35 3.56 -10.38 4.39
CA VAL A 35 3.02 -9.46 3.40
C VAL A 35 1.78 -8.84 4.02
N SER A 36 1.71 -7.52 4.07
CA SER A 36 0.56 -6.86 4.65
C SER A 36 0.11 -5.69 3.79
N ILE A 37 -1.19 -5.43 3.84
CA ILE A 37 -1.77 -4.29 3.14
C ILE A 37 -1.76 -3.12 4.11
N THR A 38 -1.07 -2.05 3.74
CA THR A 38 -0.92 -0.89 4.63
C THR A 38 -1.96 0.17 4.36
N ARG A 39 -2.46 0.25 3.13
CA ARG A 39 -3.42 1.28 2.78
C ARG A 39 -4.15 0.91 1.49
N VAL A 40 -5.37 1.37 1.38
CA VAL A 40 -6.15 1.26 0.15
C VAL A 40 -6.70 2.64 -0.18
N ASP A 41 -6.47 3.08 -1.42
CA ASP A 41 -7.00 4.35 -1.92
C ASP A 41 -7.85 4.07 -3.15
N THR A 42 -9.15 4.26 -3.02
CA THR A 42 -10.08 4.08 -4.13
C THR A 42 -10.35 5.43 -4.79
N THR A 43 -10.36 5.45 -6.11
CA THR A 43 -10.65 6.68 -6.84
C THR A 43 -12.11 7.10 -6.62
N ASN A 44 -12.39 8.38 -6.83
CA ASN A 44 -13.72 8.93 -6.56
C ASN A 44 -14.80 8.28 -7.44
N ASP A 45 -14.42 7.84 -8.64
CA ASP A 45 -15.36 7.18 -9.53
C ASP A 45 -15.43 5.67 -9.27
N LEU A 46 -14.74 5.18 -8.26
CA LEU A 46 -14.73 3.77 -7.85
C LEU A 46 -14.22 2.83 -8.94
N ARG A 47 -13.47 3.34 -9.89
CA ARG A 47 -12.93 2.50 -10.97
C ARG A 47 -11.66 1.78 -10.57
N TYR A 48 -10.84 2.41 -9.75
CA TYR A 48 -9.53 1.88 -9.39
C TYR A 48 -9.33 1.93 -7.89
N ALA A 49 -8.71 0.92 -7.35
CA ALA A 49 -8.30 0.88 -5.95
C ALA A 49 -6.81 0.64 -5.91
N ARG A 50 -6.06 1.60 -5.39
CA ARG A 50 -4.62 1.44 -5.19
C ARG A 50 -4.40 0.75 -3.86
N VAL A 51 -3.79 -0.43 -3.93
CA VAL A 51 -3.57 -1.26 -2.75
C VAL A 51 -2.08 -1.23 -2.43
N TYR A 52 -1.73 -0.62 -1.32
CA TYR A 52 -0.34 -0.48 -0.90
C TYR A 52 0.04 -1.68 -0.05
N VAL A 53 1.12 -2.33 -0.45
CA VAL A 53 1.53 -3.60 0.13
C VAL A 53 2.93 -3.45 0.71
N SER A 54 3.10 -3.86 1.97
CA SER A 54 4.39 -3.89 2.62
C SER A 54 4.89 -5.33 2.67
N VAL A 55 6.14 -5.52 2.24
CA VAL A 55 6.79 -6.83 2.25
C VAL A 55 7.98 -6.73 3.18
N LEU A 56 8.03 -7.61 4.19
CA LEU A 56 9.09 -7.55 5.18
C LEU A 56 10.47 -7.69 4.55
N ASN A 57 10.62 -8.64 3.64
CA ASN A 57 11.87 -8.82 2.92
C ASN A 57 11.81 -8.08 1.60
N LYS A 58 12.51 -6.95 1.51
CA LYS A 58 12.45 -6.10 0.32
C LYS A 58 12.95 -6.81 -0.93
N ASP A 59 13.83 -7.77 -0.78
CA ASP A 59 14.32 -8.52 -1.94
C ASP A 59 13.20 -9.31 -2.61
N GLN A 60 12.14 -9.63 -1.87
CA GLN A 60 11.03 -10.40 -2.39
C GLN A 60 9.86 -9.53 -2.85
N GLU A 61 9.97 -8.22 -2.66
CA GLU A 61 8.86 -7.32 -2.97
C GLU A 61 8.42 -7.43 -4.42
N LYS A 62 9.39 -7.46 -5.33
CA LYS A 62 9.09 -7.52 -6.75
C LYS A 62 8.30 -8.78 -7.11
N ASP A 63 8.71 -9.92 -6.56
CA ASP A 63 8.03 -11.19 -6.81
C ASP A 63 6.64 -11.19 -6.20
N VAL A 64 6.49 -10.62 -5.00
CA VAL A 64 5.20 -10.51 -4.35
C VAL A 64 4.25 -9.69 -5.20
N LEU A 65 4.71 -8.54 -5.69
CA LEU A 65 3.87 -7.69 -6.51
C LEU A 65 3.47 -8.37 -7.81
N LYS A 66 4.37 -9.14 -8.41
CA LYS A 66 4.04 -9.90 -9.60
C LYS A 66 2.97 -10.95 -9.31
N GLY A 67 3.09 -11.62 -8.17
CA GLY A 67 2.10 -12.62 -7.77
C GLY A 67 0.73 -12.00 -7.54
N LEU A 68 0.70 -10.86 -6.86
CA LEU A 68 -0.56 -10.17 -6.62
C LEU A 68 -1.17 -9.67 -7.92
N LYS A 69 -0.36 -9.15 -8.81
CA LYS A 69 -0.84 -8.70 -10.10
C LYS A 69 -1.43 -9.86 -10.90
N SER A 70 -0.78 -11.02 -10.87
CA SER A 70 -1.30 -12.21 -11.54
C SER A 70 -2.63 -12.65 -10.94
N ALA A 71 -2.79 -12.48 -9.63
CA ALA A 71 -4.01 -12.90 -8.94
C ALA A 71 -5.07 -11.81 -8.89
N SER A 72 -4.82 -10.64 -9.49
CA SER A 72 -5.70 -9.49 -9.32
C SER A 72 -7.12 -9.74 -9.79
N GLY A 73 -7.28 -10.48 -10.89
CA GLY A 73 -8.61 -10.79 -11.40
C GLY A 73 -9.40 -11.66 -10.43
N PHE A 74 -8.73 -12.65 -9.86
CA PHE A 74 -9.35 -13.54 -8.87
C PHE A 74 -9.70 -12.74 -7.60
N LEU A 75 -8.75 -11.95 -7.13
CA LEU A 75 -8.96 -11.15 -5.91
C LEU A 75 -10.08 -10.14 -6.10
N ARG A 76 -10.13 -9.53 -7.27
CA ARG A 76 -11.21 -8.59 -7.59
C ARG A 76 -12.57 -9.26 -7.56
N ARG A 77 -12.67 -10.44 -8.15
CA ARG A 77 -13.91 -11.17 -8.19
C ARG A 77 -14.37 -11.56 -6.79
N GLU A 78 -13.45 -12.07 -5.98
CA GLU A 78 -13.79 -12.46 -4.62
C GLU A 78 -14.18 -11.24 -3.79
N LEU A 79 -13.50 -10.12 -4.00
CA LEU A 79 -13.82 -8.88 -3.32
C LEU A 79 -15.24 -8.43 -3.64
N GLY A 80 -15.61 -8.49 -4.91
CA GLY A 80 -16.96 -8.11 -5.33
C GLY A 80 -18.02 -8.97 -4.69
N HIS A 81 -17.77 -10.28 -4.61
CA HIS A 81 -18.70 -11.19 -3.95
C HIS A 81 -18.80 -10.92 -2.46
N ALA A 82 -17.65 -10.77 -1.81
CA ALA A 82 -17.61 -10.63 -0.35
C ALA A 82 -18.29 -9.35 0.12
N LEU A 83 -18.05 -8.25 -0.59
CA LEU A 83 -18.58 -6.95 -0.19
C LEU A 83 -19.86 -6.59 -0.91
N GLN A 84 -20.31 -7.45 -1.81
CA GLN A 84 -21.54 -7.24 -2.59
C GLN A 84 -21.54 -5.87 -3.26
N LEU A 85 -20.40 -5.52 -3.83
CA LEU A 85 -20.26 -4.23 -4.50
C LEU A 85 -20.97 -4.26 -5.83
N ARG A 86 -21.72 -3.20 -6.10
CA ARG A 86 -22.37 -3.04 -7.39
C ARG A 86 -21.34 -2.92 -8.50
N TYR A 87 -20.23 -2.27 -8.17
CA TYR A 87 -19.16 -2.05 -9.10
C TYR A 87 -17.85 -2.27 -8.36
N THR A 88 -17.07 -3.25 -8.79
CA THR A 88 -15.84 -3.59 -8.10
C THR A 88 -14.67 -2.88 -8.77
N PRO A 89 -13.89 -2.10 -8.02
CA PRO A 89 -12.76 -1.40 -8.63
C PRO A 89 -11.67 -2.36 -9.11
N GLU A 90 -10.93 -1.92 -10.10
CA GLU A 90 -9.76 -2.65 -10.54
C GLU A 90 -8.65 -2.45 -9.51
N LEU A 91 -7.99 -3.55 -9.14
CA LEU A 91 -6.97 -3.50 -8.10
C LEU A 91 -5.61 -3.18 -8.71
N GLN A 92 -4.92 -2.20 -8.14
CA GLN A 92 -3.57 -1.83 -8.53
C GLN A 92 -2.68 -2.00 -7.30
N PHE A 93 -1.74 -2.94 -7.37
CA PHE A 93 -0.87 -3.24 -6.23
C PHE A 93 0.41 -2.44 -6.33
N ILE A 94 0.74 -1.74 -5.27
CA ILE A 94 1.88 -0.83 -5.20
C ILE A 94 2.69 -1.17 -3.97
N GLY A 95 4.01 -1.28 -4.14
CA GLY A 95 4.88 -1.51 -2.99
C GLY A 95 4.91 -0.30 -2.09
N ASP A 96 4.64 -0.53 -0.81
CA ASP A 96 4.65 0.54 0.18
C ASP A 96 5.93 0.46 1.00
N ASP A 97 6.84 1.38 0.74
CA ASP A 97 8.09 1.47 1.47
C ASP A 97 8.09 2.66 2.42
N SER A 98 6.90 3.02 2.91
CA SER A 98 6.75 4.22 3.73
C SER A 98 7.65 4.19 4.97
N ILE A 99 7.86 3.00 5.57
CA ILE A 99 8.74 2.90 6.73
C ILE A 99 10.18 3.26 6.35
N GLN A 100 10.68 2.65 5.28
CA GLN A 100 12.03 2.97 4.81
C GLN A 100 12.12 4.38 4.27
N HIS A 101 11.07 4.83 3.59
CA HIS A 101 11.02 6.18 3.06
C HIS A 101 11.03 7.20 4.20
N GLY A 102 10.26 6.92 5.26
CA GLY A 102 10.24 7.78 6.44
C GLY A 102 11.59 7.85 7.11
N ALA A 103 12.28 6.72 7.24
CA ALA A 103 13.62 6.70 7.82
C ALA A 103 14.60 7.49 6.96
N HIS A 104 14.47 7.39 5.65
CA HIS A 104 15.33 8.14 4.73
C HIS A 104 15.08 9.65 4.88
N ILE A 105 13.83 10.05 4.98
CA ILE A 105 13.49 11.46 5.16
C ILE A 105 14.05 11.98 6.48
N LEU A 106 13.91 11.20 7.55
CA LEU A 106 14.45 11.58 8.85
C LEU A 106 15.96 11.75 8.78
N GLU A 107 16.63 10.87 8.06
CA GLU A 107 18.07 10.98 7.88
C GLU A 107 18.43 12.25 7.13
N LEU A 108 17.68 12.56 6.08
CA LEU A 108 17.92 13.79 5.32
C LEU A 108 17.69 15.02 6.18
N LEU A 109 16.65 15.01 7.00
CA LEU A 109 16.38 16.11 7.90
C LEU A 109 17.50 16.28 8.92
N ARG A 110 18.03 15.19 9.45
CA ARG A 110 19.14 15.24 10.39
C ARG A 110 20.37 15.85 9.73
N GLN A 111 20.64 15.45 8.49
CA GLN A 111 21.76 16.02 7.75
C GLN A 111 21.58 17.51 7.51
N GLU A 112 20.35 17.93 7.23
CA GLU A 112 20.06 19.34 7.06
C GLU A 112 20.31 20.13 8.34
N GLU A 113 19.88 19.57 9.47
CA GLU A 113 20.13 20.23 10.75
C GLU A 113 21.60 20.35 11.04
N GLU A 114 22.37 19.33 10.75
CA GLU A 114 23.82 19.37 10.94
C GLU A 114 24.48 20.43 10.05
N LYS A 115 24.01 20.53 8.80
CA LYS A 115 24.53 21.54 7.90
C LYS A 115 24.18 22.94 8.39
N ASP A 116 22.97 23.14 8.86
CA ASP A 116 22.54 24.42 9.38
C ASP A 116 23.34 24.81 10.62
N ALA A 117 23.57 23.84 11.51
CA ALA A 117 24.37 24.11 12.70
C ALA A 117 25.79 24.47 12.33
N ALA A 118 26.36 23.78 11.33
CA ALA A 118 27.74 24.06 10.90
C ALA A 118 27.86 25.45 10.27
N ARG A 119 26.81 25.90 9.58
CA ARG A 119 26.81 27.22 8.96
C ARG A 119 26.42 28.33 9.91
N GLY A 120 25.95 27.98 11.11
CA GLY A 120 25.38 28.95 12.02
C GLY A 120 23.96 29.33 11.60
N PRO A 121 23.38 30.32 12.29
CA PRO A 121 22.02 30.73 11.98
C PRO A 121 21.93 31.32 10.59
N GLY A 122 21.29 30.65 9.70
CA GLY A 122 21.10 31.10 8.34
C GLY A 122 19.67 31.52 8.11
N PRO A 123 19.40 32.03 6.91
CA PRO A 123 18.03 32.38 6.57
C PRO A 123 17.17 31.09 6.53
N GLU A 124 15.92 31.27 6.87
CA GLU A 124 15.01 30.19 6.85
C GLU A 124 14.69 29.79 5.44
N GLU A 125 14.76 28.53 5.19
CA GLU A 125 14.39 28.00 3.90
C GLU A 125 13.04 27.36 4.04
N GLU A 126 12.09 27.76 3.30
CA GLU A 126 10.83 27.12 3.48
C GLU A 126 10.53 26.12 2.47
#